data_03e32d59dac2db385dc4f312a29f0f78
#
_entry.id   03e32d59dac2db385dc4f312a29f0f78
#
_cell.length_a   1.000
_cell.length_b   1.000
_cell.length_c   1.000
_cell.angle_alpha   90.00
_cell.angle_beta   90.00
_cell.angle_gamma   90.00
#
_symmetry.space_group_name_H-M   'P 1'
#
loop_
_entity.id
_entity.type
_entity.pdbx_description
1 polymer ?
#
loop_
_entity_poly.entity_id
_entity_poly.type
_entity_poly.pdbx_seq_one_letter_code
_entity_poly.pdbx_strand_id
1 'polypeptide(L)'
;MLGNLFKEAGCLDRLSDTAQNALMNTVTIMLATGTGLTMKAESFLNYQTILIIVLGLIAFAAGTAAGVIFGQIMKKMTGGKINPLIGSAGVSAVPMAARVSQIVGQKANPSNFLLMHAMGPNVAGVIGTAVAAGAMLAMIGGVK
;
A
#
# COMPACT_ATOMS: atom_id res chain seq x y z
N MET A 1 4.96 -12.43 -0.86
CA MET A 1 4.68 -13.86 -0.65
C MET A 1 5.76 -14.74 -1.28
N LEU A 2 6.05 -14.64 -2.58
CA LEU A 2 7.06 -15.49 -3.25
C LEU A 2 8.45 -15.40 -2.60
N GLY A 3 8.95 -14.18 -2.33
CA GLY A 3 10.24 -13.98 -1.67
C GLY A 3 10.30 -14.52 -0.25
N ASN A 4 9.19 -14.50 0.48
CA ASN A 4 9.09 -15.08 1.81
C ASN A 4 9.12 -16.61 1.74
N LEU A 5 8.45 -17.20 0.75
CA LEU A 5 8.50 -18.64 0.48
C LEU A 5 9.94 -19.10 0.19
N PHE A 6 10.68 -18.36 -0.62
CA PHE A 6 12.09 -18.68 -0.92
C PHE A 6 12.98 -18.58 0.32
N LYS A 7 12.72 -17.62 1.20
CA LYS A 7 13.46 -17.44 2.44
C LYS A 7 13.20 -18.57 3.43
N GLU A 8 11.95 -18.98 3.60
CA GLU A 8 11.56 -20.05 4.52
C GLU A 8 11.98 -21.44 4.02
N ALA A 9 12.17 -21.62 2.70
CA ALA A 9 12.64 -22.88 2.12
C ALA A 9 14.09 -23.21 2.48
N GLY A 10 14.88 -22.26 2.99
CA GLY A 10 16.23 -22.45 3.53
C GLY A 10 17.34 -22.81 2.52
N CYS A 11 17.00 -23.12 1.28
CA CYS A 11 17.94 -23.51 0.22
C CYS A 11 17.93 -22.54 -0.98
N LEU A 12 17.15 -21.48 -0.93
CA LEU A 12 16.89 -20.58 -2.04
C LEU A 12 17.28 -19.11 -1.75
N ASP A 13 18.30 -18.89 -0.92
CA ASP A 13 18.73 -17.54 -0.50
C ASP A 13 19.07 -16.64 -1.68
N ARG A 14 19.75 -17.17 -2.70
CA ARG A 14 20.08 -16.44 -3.93
C ARG A 14 18.82 -16.01 -4.71
N LEU A 15 17.80 -16.87 -4.77
CA LEU A 15 16.54 -16.55 -5.43
C LEU A 15 15.72 -15.55 -4.61
N SER A 16 15.76 -15.65 -3.29
CA SER A 16 15.15 -14.67 -2.39
C SER A 16 15.76 -13.29 -2.58
N ASP A 17 17.09 -13.20 -2.65
CA ASP A 17 17.80 -11.93 -2.91
C ASP A 17 17.47 -11.37 -4.30
N THR A 18 17.47 -12.21 -5.33
CA THR A 18 17.09 -11.83 -6.70
C THR A 18 15.65 -11.31 -6.75
N ALA A 19 14.71 -11.95 -6.06
CA ALA A 19 13.31 -11.53 -6.02
C ALA A 19 13.13 -10.19 -5.29
N GLN A 20 13.92 -9.94 -4.25
CA GLN A 20 13.84 -8.71 -3.47
C GLN A 20 14.52 -7.51 -4.14
N ASN A 21 15.52 -7.73 -4.95
CA ASN A 21 16.34 -6.67 -5.56
C ASN A 21 16.16 -6.60 -7.08
N ALA A 22 16.69 -7.58 -7.81
CA ALA A 22 16.74 -7.52 -9.27
C ALA A 22 15.35 -7.59 -9.92
N LEU A 23 14.49 -8.52 -9.49
CA LEU A 23 13.15 -8.67 -10.02
C LEU A 23 12.29 -7.45 -9.68
N MET A 24 12.38 -6.95 -8.46
CA MET A 24 11.66 -5.75 -8.03
C MET A 24 12.05 -4.54 -8.89
N ASN A 25 13.35 -4.32 -9.12
CA ASN A 25 13.84 -3.22 -9.94
C ASN A 25 13.36 -3.35 -11.39
N THR A 26 13.44 -4.54 -11.97
CA THR A 26 12.98 -4.81 -13.35
C THR A 26 11.48 -4.53 -13.49
N VAL A 27 10.65 -5.05 -12.57
CA VAL A 27 9.20 -4.81 -12.59
C VAL A 27 8.88 -3.32 -12.40
N THR A 28 9.62 -2.61 -11.55
CA THR A 28 9.43 -1.17 -11.34
C THR A 28 9.75 -0.37 -12.61
N ILE A 29 10.84 -0.71 -13.30
CA ILE A 29 11.20 -0.06 -14.58
C ILE A 29 10.11 -0.32 -15.63
N MET A 30 9.66 -1.56 -15.78
CA MET A 30 8.62 -1.93 -16.74
C MET A 30 7.30 -1.22 -16.43
N LEU A 31 6.92 -1.15 -15.15
CA LEU A 31 5.71 -0.45 -14.71
C LEU A 31 5.81 1.06 -15.00
N ALA A 32 6.92 1.69 -14.62
CA ALA A 32 7.14 3.12 -14.83
C ALA A 32 7.16 3.48 -16.32
N THR A 33 7.82 2.65 -17.15
CA THR A 33 7.85 2.84 -18.60
C THR A 33 6.46 2.64 -19.21
N GLY A 34 5.74 1.58 -18.82
CA GLY A 34 4.39 1.30 -19.30
C GLY A 34 3.40 2.41 -18.95
N THR A 35 3.41 2.87 -17.71
CA THR A 35 2.56 3.99 -17.29
C THR A 35 2.95 5.30 -17.96
N GLY A 36 4.26 5.57 -18.12
CA GLY A 36 4.74 6.77 -18.80
C GLY A 36 4.31 6.82 -20.28
N LEU A 37 4.36 5.70 -20.99
CA LEU A 37 3.92 5.60 -22.39
C LEU A 37 2.41 5.81 -22.57
N THR A 38 1.60 5.51 -21.56
CA THR A 38 0.15 5.74 -21.61
C THR A 38 -0.26 7.17 -21.26
N MET A 39 0.64 7.96 -20.66
CA MET A 39 0.39 9.36 -20.33
C MET A 39 0.50 10.27 -21.54
N LYS A 40 -0.59 10.42 -22.28
CA LYS A 40 -0.71 11.43 -23.34
C LYS A 40 -1.25 12.74 -22.73
N ALA A 41 -0.65 13.88 -23.11
CA ALA A 41 -1.03 15.19 -22.60
C ALA A 41 -2.53 15.51 -22.83
N GLU A 42 -3.08 15.12 -23.98
CA GLU A 42 -4.50 15.31 -24.32
C GLU A 42 -5.45 14.53 -23.40
N SER A 43 -5.03 13.35 -22.95
CA SER A 43 -5.83 12.52 -22.03
C SER A 43 -5.66 12.96 -20.57
N PHE A 44 -4.49 13.54 -20.23
CA PHE A 44 -4.18 13.91 -18.85
C PHE A 44 -4.76 15.27 -18.47
N LEU A 45 -4.87 16.21 -19.40
CA LEU A 45 -5.43 17.56 -19.19
C LEU A 45 -6.94 17.64 -19.44
N ASN A 46 -7.63 16.52 -19.45
CA ASN A 46 -9.09 16.50 -19.56
C ASN A 46 -9.74 16.75 -18.21
N TYR A 47 -10.88 17.45 -18.20
CA TYR A 47 -11.66 17.73 -16.99
C TYR A 47 -11.99 16.47 -16.17
N GLN A 48 -12.31 15.37 -16.85
CA GLN A 48 -12.58 14.07 -16.21
C GLN A 48 -11.37 13.54 -15.44
N THR A 49 -10.17 13.65 -16.00
CA THR A 49 -8.94 13.18 -15.34
C THR A 49 -8.61 14.01 -14.11
N ILE A 50 -8.78 15.34 -14.18
CA ILE A 50 -8.58 16.22 -13.04
C ILE A 50 -9.58 15.88 -11.92
N LEU A 51 -10.84 15.63 -12.27
CA LEU A 51 -11.87 15.21 -11.32
C LEU A 51 -11.49 13.88 -10.63
N ILE A 52 -10.98 12.90 -11.39
CA ILE A 52 -10.54 11.61 -10.86
C ILE A 52 -9.37 11.79 -9.89
N ILE A 53 -8.42 12.67 -10.21
CA ILE A 53 -7.27 12.96 -9.34
C ILE A 53 -7.74 13.57 -8.01
N VAL A 54 -8.64 14.54 -8.06
CA VAL A 54 -9.20 15.19 -6.86
C VAL A 54 -10.01 14.19 -6.02
N LEU A 55 -10.85 13.37 -6.66
CA LEU A 55 -11.61 12.32 -5.98
C LEU A 55 -10.67 11.27 -5.37
N GLY A 56 -9.61 10.90 -6.07
CA GLY A 56 -8.59 9.98 -5.56
C GLY A 56 -7.89 10.52 -4.32
N LEU A 57 -7.53 11.81 -4.31
CA LEU A 57 -6.92 12.46 -3.15
C LEU A 57 -7.86 12.43 -1.93
N ILE A 58 -9.14 12.75 -2.13
CA ILE A 58 -10.16 12.70 -1.07
C ILE A 58 -10.35 11.25 -0.57
N ALA A 59 -10.40 10.28 -1.48
CA ALA A 59 -10.54 8.86 -1.14
C ALA A 59 -9.34 8.36 -0.30
N PHE A 60 -8.12 8.74 -0.67
CA PHE A 60 -6.92 8.39 0.12
C PHE A 60 -6.92 9.04 1.50
N ALA A 61 -7.32 10.30 1.60
CA ALA A 61 -7.45 11.00 2.88
C ALA A 61 -8.50 10.32 3.78
N ALA A 62 -9.66 10.00 3.23
CA ALA A 62 -10.73 9.30 3.95
C ALA A 62 -10.30 7.88 4.38
N GLY A 63 -9.62 7.13 3.49
CA GLY A 63 -9.09 5.81 3.79
C GLY A 63 -8.06 5.83 4.91
N THR A 64 -7.14 6.80 4.90
CA THR A 64 -6.15 6.98 5.97
C THR A 64 -6.82 7.34 7.30
N ALA A 65 -7.80 8.25 7.29
CA ALA A 65 -8.55 8.62 8.48
C ALA A 65 -9.33 7.42 9.06
N ALA A 66 -10.03 6.68 8.22
CA ALA A 66 -10.72 5.44 8.62
C ALA A 66 -9.76 4.42 9.22
N GLY A 67 -8.59 4.22 8.63
CA GLY A 67 -7.55 3.33 9.14
C GLY A 67 -7.09 3.72 10.56
N VAL A 68 -6.89 5.01 10.82
CA VAL A 68 -6.52 5.50 12.16
C VAL A 68 -7.67 5.28 13.16
N ILE A 69 -8.93 5.48 12.76
CA ILE A 69 -10.10 5.23 13.60
C ILE A 69 -10.15 3.74 13.98
N PHE A 70 -10.00 2.84 13.00
CA PHE A 70 -9.89 1.40 13.27
C PHE A 70 -8.72 1.08 14.22
N GLY A 71 -7.57 1.71 14.03
CA GLY A 71 -6.42 1.60 14.92
C GLY A 71 -6.75 2.04 16.36
N GLN A 72 -7.56 3.10 16.53
CA GLN A 72 -8.02 3.55 17.85
C GLN A 72 -8.98 2.54 18.51
N ILE A 73 -9.89 1.94 17.74
CA ILE A 73 -10.78 0.89 18.21
C ILE A 73 -9.96 -0.31 18.69
N MET A 74 -9.00 -0.75 17.89
CA MET A 74 -8.09 -1.85 18.25
C MET A 74 -7.27 -1.54 19.51
N LYS A 75 -6.77 -0.30 19.65
CA LYS A 75 -6.09 0.15 20.87
C LYS A 75 -6.98 0.00 22.11
N LYS A 76 -8.25 0.41 22.00
CA LYS A 76 -9.22 0.30 23.11
C LYS A 76 -9.53 -1.16 23.46
N MET A 77 -9.67 -2.03 22.45
CA MET A 77 -9.91 -3.46 22.65
C MET A 77 -8.71 -4.20 23.25
N THR A 78 -7.49 -3.76 22.94
CA THR A 78 -6.23 -4.44 23.33
C THR A 78 -5.63 -3.84 24.61
N GLY A 79 -6.34 -2.94 25.32
CA GLY A 79 -5.84 -2.33 26.55
C GLY A 79 -4.63 -1.40 26.34
N GLY A 80 -4.52 -0.75 25.17
CA GLY A 80 -3.48 0.26 24.91
C GLY A 80 -2.17 -0.26 24.28
N LYS A 81 -2.07 -1.55 23.99
CA LYS A 81 -0.84 -2.17 23.45
C LYS A 81 -0.54 -1.79 21.98
N ILE A 82 -1.56 -1.41 21.22
CA ILE A 82 -1.44 -1.09 19.78
C ILE A 82 -1.41 0.42 19.60
N ASN A 83 -0.46 0.92 18.81
CA ASN A 83 -0.44 2.32 18.42
C ASN A 83 -1.42 2.57 17.26
N PRO A 84 -2.39 3.50 17.37
CA PRO A 84 -3.39 3.77 16.35
C PRO A 84 -2.82 4.19 15.00
N LEU A 85 -1.62 4.81 14.99
CA LEU A 85 -0.92 5.22 13.76
C LEU A 85 -0.61 4.06 12.81
N ILE A 86 -0.57 2.82 13.30
CA ILE A 86 -0.39 1.62 12.46
C ILE A 86 -1.52 1.51 11.43
N GLY A 87 -2.74 1.90 11.80
CA GLY A 87 -3.90 1.90 10.92
C GLY A 87 -3.78 2.84 9.72
N SER A 88 -3.03 3.95 9.84
CA SER A 88 -2.79 4.87 8.73
C SER A 88 -2.01 4.25 7.57
N ALA A 89 -1.30 3.15 7.81
CA ALA A 89 -0.58 2.40 6.79
C ALA A 89 -1.44 1.41 6.00
N GLY A 90 -2.73 1.26 6.31
CA GLY A 90 -3.67 0.35 5.64
C GLY A 90 -4.07 0.74 4.22
N VAL A 91 -3.26 1.55 3.55
CA VAL A 91 -3.42 1.97 2.15
C VAL A 91 -2.45 1.20 1.24
N SER A 92 -2.75 1.14 -0.07
CA SER A 92 -2.02 0.33 -1.04
C SER A 92 -0.63 0.88 -1.46
N ALA A 93 -0.04 1.81 -0.71
CA ALA A 93 1.26 2.42 -0.98
C ALA A 93 2.38 1.74 -0.17
N VAL A 94 2.81 0.56 -0.59
CA VAL A 94 3.89 -0.22 0.08
C VAL A 94 5.25 0.15 -0.53
N PRO A 95 6.29 0.39 0.28
CA PRO A 95 6.35 0.53 1.75
C PRO A 95 6.19 1.97 2.23
N MET A 96 5.76 2.89 1.35
CA MET A 96 5.76 4.33 1.62
C MET A 96 4.84 4.72 2.77
N ALA A 97 3.62 4.18 2.81
CA ALA A 97 2.67 4.51 3.88
C ALA A 97 3.18 4.08 5.26
N ALA A 98 3.82 2.91 5.37
CA ALA A 98 4.42 2.45 6.61
C ALA A 98 5.58 3.36 7.06
N ARG A 99 6.40 3.85 6.11
CA ARG A 99 7.49 4.81 6.39
C ARG A 99 6.95 6.15 6.87
N VAL A 100 5.89 6.67 6.26
CA VAL A 100 5.24 7.92 6.68
C VAL A 100 4.68 7.77 8.10
N SER A 101 4.00 6.66 8.39
CA SER A 101 3.49 6.35 9.74
C SER A 101 4.62 6.29 10.77
N GLN A 102 5.77 5.72 10.41
CA GLN A 102 6.98 5.71 11.24
C GLN A 102 7.49 7.13 11.53
N ILE A 103 7.66 7.96 10.49
CA ILE A 103 8.16 9.33 10.63
C ILE A 103 7.24 10.17 11.51
N VAL A 104 5.93 10.08 11.31
CA VAL A 104 4.94 10.80 12.12
C VAL A 104 4.95 10.29 13.57
N GLY A 105 5.05 8.97 13.77
CA GLY A 105 5.14 8.37 15.10
C GLY A 105 6.39 8.79 15.86
N GLN A 106 7.54 8.86 15.19
CA GLN A 106 8.80 9.29 15.80
C GLN A 106 8.82 10.78 16.14
N LYS A 107 8.11 11.63 15.39
CA LYS A 107 7.95 13.06 15.75
C LYS A 107 7.21 13.24 17.09
N ALA A 108 6.27 12.35 17.39
CA ALA A 108 5.53 12.39 18.65
C ALA A 108 6.31 11.71 19.79
N ASN A 109 7.01 10.60 19.50
CA ASN A 109 7.85 9.87 20.45
C ASN A 109 9.01 9.20 19.72
N PRO A 110 10.26 9.69 19.87
CA PRO A 110 11.46 9.19 19.17
C PRO A 110 11.76 7.70 19.42
N SER A 111 11.35 7.14 20.55
CA SER A 111 11.57 5.73 20.87
C SER A 111 10.54 4.77 20.26
N ASN A 112 9.57 5.29 19.50
CA ASN A 112 8.46 4.49 18.98
C ASN A 112 8.78 3.99 17.57
N PHE A 113 9.17 2.72 17.45
CA PHE A 113 9.44 2.06 16.18
C PHE A 113 8.17 1.36 15.66
N LEU A 114 7.46 2.03 14.74
CA LEU A 114 6.20 1.55 14.18
C LEU A 114 6.35 0.80 12.86
N LEU A 115 7.49 0.94 12.15
CA LEU A 115 7.66 0.48 10.77
C LEU A 115 7.29 -1.00 10.58
N MET A 116 7.84 -1.87 11.42
CA MET A 116 7.59 -3.31 11.30
C MET A 116 6.12 -3.67 11.54
N HIS A 117 5.47 -3.01 12.49
CA HIS A 117 4.06 -3.21 12.79
C HIS A 117 3.15 -2.60 11.71
N ALA A 118 3.54 -1.47 11.13
CA ALA A 118 2.81 -0.79 10.06
C ALA A 118 2.88 -1.53 8.71
N MET A 119 3.92 -2.34 8.49
CA MET A 119 4.06 -3.14 7.27
C MET A 119 2.94 -4.19 7.12
N GLY A 120 2.43 -4.76 8.21
CA GLY A 120 1.33 -5.73 8.16
C GLY A 120 0.06 -5.15 7.52
N PRO A 121 -0.55 -4.12 8.08
CA PRO A 121 -1.70 -3.43 7.48
C PRO A 121 -1.41 -2.90 6.06
N ASN A 122 -0.18 -2.45 5.81
CA ASN A 122 0.21 -1.92 4.51
C ASN A 122 0.19 -3.00 3.40
N VAL A 123 0.75 -4.18 3.66
CA VAL A 123 0.69 -5.32 2.73
C VAL A 123 -0.76 -5.82 2.56
N ALA A 124 -1.52 -5.89 3.66
CA ALA A 124 -2.93 -6.26 3.63
C ALA A 124 -3.76 -5.29 2.76
N GLY A 125 -3.46 -3.98 2.82
CA GLY A 125 -4.09 -2.95 1.99
C GLY A 125 -3.86 -3.17 0.49
N VAL A 126 -2.66 -3.58 0.08
CA VAL A 126 -2.36 -3.90 -1.34
C VAL A 126 -3.14 -5.13 -1.80
N ILE A 127 -3.15 -6.20 -1.01
CA ILE A 127 -3.90 -7.41 -1.34
C ILE A 127 -5.40 -7.10 -1.45
N GLY A 128 -5.93 -6.37 -0.47
CA GLY A 128 -7.35 -5.98 -0.45
C GLY A 128 -7.74 -5.14 -1.66
N THR A 129 -6.91 -4.16 -2.04
CA THR A 129 -7.16 -3.31 -3.22
C THR A 129 -7.11 -4.10 -4.51
N ALA A 130 -6.16 -5.03 -4.65
CA ALA A 130 -6.05 -5.87 -5.84
C ALA A 130 -7.27 -6.80 -5.99
N VAL A 131 -7.72 -7.40 -4.90
CA VAL A 131 -8.93 -8.25 -4.87
C VAL A 131 -10.18 -7.42 -5.18
N ALA A 132 -10.33 -6.24 -4.57
CA ALA A 132 -11.47 -5.36 -4.82
C ALA A 132 -11.51 -4.90 -6.28
N ALA A 133 -10.38 -4.49 -6.85
CA ALA A 133 -10.29 -4.09 -8.25
C ALA A 133 -10.63 -5.26 -9.19
N GLY A 134 -10.12 -6.45 -8.92
CA GLY A 134 -10.45 -7.66 -9.68
C GLY A 134 -11.94 -8.01 -9.63
N ALA A 135 -12.54 -7.95 -8.45
CA ALA A 135 -13.97 -8.19 -8.28
C ALA A 135 -14.84 -7.16 -9.03
N MET A 136 -14.49 -5.87 -8.92
CA MET A 136 -15.18 -4.80 -9.65
C MET A 136 -15.10 -4.98 -11.16
N LEU A 137 -13.92 -5.31 -11.69
CA LEU A 137 -13.73 -5.57 -13.12
C LEU A 137 -14.55 -6.78 -13.58
N ALA A 138 -14.61 -7.85 -12.79
CA ALA A 138 -15.42 -9.03 -13.10
C ALA A 138 -16.92 -8.69 -13.11
N MET A 139 -17.40 -7.87 -12.18
CA MET A 139 -18.80 -7.44 -12.13
C MET A 139 -19.17 -6.54 -13.31
N ILE A 140 -18.31 -5.59 -13.69
CA ILE A 140 -18.54 -4.68 -14.82
C ILE A 140 -18.34 -5.40 -16.15
N GLY A 141 -17.34 -6.28 -16.26
CA GLY A 141 -17.07 -7.08 -17.46
C GLY A 141 -18.09 -8.20 -17.71
N GLY A 142 -18.81 -8.64 -16.70
CA GLY A 142 -19.87 -9.66 -16.81
C GLY A 142 -21.23 -9.11 -17.26
N VAL A 143 -21.34 -7.81 -17.46
CA VAL A 143 -22.57 -7.13 -17.98
C VAL A 143 -22.50 -6.94 -19.50
N LYS A 144 -21.77 -7.79 -20.22
CA LYS A 144 -21.83 -7.85 -21.70
C LYS A 144 -22.74 -8.95 -22.16
#